data_b1fb86d4670528b370531531bb977e0e
#
_entry.id   b1fb86d4670528b370531531bb977e0e
#
_cell.length_a   1.000
_cell.length_b   1.000
_cell.length_c   1.000
_cell.angle_alpha   90.00
_cell.angle_beta   90.00
_cell.angle_gamma   90.00
#
_symmetry.space_group_name_H-M   'P 1'
#
loop_
_entity.id
_entity.type
_entity.pdbx_description
1 polymer ?
#
loop_
_entity_poly.entity_id
_entity_poly.type
_entity_poly.pdbx_seq_one_letter_code
_entity_poly.pdbx_strand_id
1 'polypeptide(L)'
;MSRKMILQSILLTITAVGQMLAAWLLYNPDANSTIINLGWGIIMLSAIFGWLPIFTFRSRGKVEGKSYTETTVLVDSGIYSIVRHPQYLAGILINSGLSLITTHWIVILLGIISWGIYIQNTFSEEDNCVEKFGDSYCAYQARVPRLNFALGLIRLLSR
;
A
#
# COMPACT_ATOMS: atom_id res chain seq x y z
N MET A 1 10.18 1.10 17.84
CA MET A 1 8.84 0.73 17.32
C MET A 1 7.88 0.58 18.48
N SER A 2 6.72 1.23 18.48
CA SER A 2 5.75 1.13 19.58
C SER A 2 5.10 -0.27 19.62
N ARG A 3 4.62 -0.70 20.82
CA ARG A 3 3.87 -1.97 20.96
C ARG A 3 2.67 -2.04 20.00
N LYS A 4 2.01 -0.90 19.75
CA LYS A 4 0.89 -0.77 18.82
C LYS A 4 1.31 -1.12 17.37
N MET A 5 2.44 -0.60 16.92
CA MET A 5 2.96 -0.87 15.56
C MET A 5 3.32 -2.35 15.39
N ILE A 6 3.95 -2.98 16.40
CA ILE A 6 4.27 -4.41 16.38
C ILE A 6 2.98 -5.24 16.24
N LEU A 7 1.98 -4.95 17.07
CA LEU A 7 0.69 -5.65 17.05
C LEU A 7 -0.01 -5.49 15.69
N GLN A 8 -0.03 -4.29 15.14
CA GLN A 8 -0.60 -4.00 13.81
C GLN A 8 0.14 -4.78 12.69
N SER A 9 1.46 -4.85 12.75
CA SER A 9 2.25 -5.62 11.77
C SER A 9 1.97 -7.12 11.87
N ILE A 10 1.87 -7.67 13.07
CA ILE A 10 1.51 -9.08 13.30
C ILE A 10 0.10 -9.36 12.77
N LEU A 11 -0.86 -8.52 13.12
CA LEU A 11 -2.25 -8.68 12.68
C LEU A 11 -2.36 -8.59 11.15
N LEU A 12 -1.67 -7.65 10.53
CA LEU A 12 -1.61 -7.52 9.08
C LEU A 12 -1.01 -8.77 8.42
N THR A 13 0.07 -9.32 8.99
CA THR A 13 0.69 -10.56 8.49
C THR A 13 -0.29 -11.73 8.60
N ILE A 14 -0.95 -11.88 9.73
CA ILE A 14 -1.94 -12.96 9.95
C ILE A 14 -3.10 -12.84 8.96
N THR A 15 -3.66 -11.63 8.77
CA THR A 15 -4.78 -11.43 7.86
C THR A 15 -4.38 -11.62 6.39
N ALA A 16 -3.19 -11.16 6.00
CA ALA A 16 -2.68 -11.33 4.64
C ALA A 16 -2.39 -12.80 4.31
N VAL A 17 -1.70 -13.51 5.20
CA VAL A 17 -1.44 -14.95 5.04
C VAL A 17 -2.75 -15.74 5.06
N GLY A 18 -3.65 -15.43 5.99
CA GLY A 18 -4.98 -16.03 6.07
C GLY A 18 -5.79 -15.81 4.80
N GLN A 19 -5.75 -14.61 4.22
CA GLN A 19 -6.42 -14.33 2.96
C GLN A 19 -5.81 -15.12 1.78
N MET A 20 -4.48 -15.21 1.70
CA MET A 20 -3.81 -15.99 0.65
C MET A 20 -4.17 -17.49 0.75
N LEU A 21 -4.14 -18.06 1.95
CA LEU A 21 -4.54 -19.45 2.19
C LEU A 21 -6.02 -19.67 1.86
N ALA A 22 -6.90 -18.79 2.31
CA ALA A 22 -8.32 -18.85 2.00
C ALA A 22 -8.56 -18.71 0.50
N ALA A 23 -7.85 -17.81 -0.18
CA ALA A 23 -7.96 -17.65 -1.63
C ALA A 23 -7.54 -18.90 -2.39
N TRP A 24 -6.48 -19.58 -1.92
CA TRP A 24 -6.03 -20.84 -2.52
C TRP A 24 -7.01 -21.98 -2.29
N LEU A 25 -7.52 -22.14 -1.05
CA LEU A 25 -8.41 -23.25 -0.67
C LEU A 25 -9.85 -23.07 -1.24
N LEU A 26 -10.29 -21.83 -1.43
CA LEU A 26 -11.67 -21.49 -1.83
C LEU A 26 -11.74 -20.98 -3.28
N TYR A 27 -10.66 -21.18 -4.05
CA TYR A 27 -10.64 -20.82 -5.46
C TYR A 27 -11.65 -21.66 -6.24
N ASN A 28 -12.51 -20.97 -7.00
CA ASN A 28 -13.47 -21.59 -7.89
C ASN A 28 -13.10 -21.32 -9.35
N PRO A 29 -12.60 -22.32 -10.11
CA PRO A 29 -12.22 -22.13 -11.51
C PRO A 29 -13.41 -21.87 -12.43
N ASP A 30 -14.64 -22.26 -12.02
CA ASP A 30 -15.86 -22.08 -12.79
C ASP A 30 -16.52 -20.69 -12.56
N ALA A 31 -15.89 -19.83 -11.75
CA ALA A 31 -16.34 -18.48 -11.53
C ALA A 31 -16.19 -17.62 -12.81
N ASN A 32 -16.86 -16.47 -12.82
CA ASN A 32 -16.86 -15.58 -13.98
C ASN A 32 -15.42 -15.17 -14.38
N SER A 33 -14.98 -15.60 -15.56
CA SER A 33 -13.63 -15.36 -16.07
C SER A 33 -13.28 -13.88 -16.21
N THR A 34 -14.24 -13.02 -16.50
CA THR A 34 -14.03 -11.56 -16.58
C THR A 34 -13.65 -11.00 -15.22
N ILE A 35 -14.29 -11.43 -14.14
CA ILE A 35 -13.98 -10.99 -12.77
C ILE A 35 -12.62 -11.52 -12.34
N ILE A 36 -12.31 -12.78 -12.65
CA ILE A 36 -11.00 -13.38 -12.38
C ILE A 36 -9.89 -12.60 -13.09
N ASN A 37 -10.07 -12.32 -14.39
CA ASN A 37 -9.07 -11.58 -15.18
C ASN A 37 -8.88 -10.14 -14.67
N LEU A 38 -9.97 -9.47 -14.26
CA LEU A 38 -9.90 -8.16 -13.60
C LEU A 38 -9.07 -8.23 -12.31
N GLY A 39 -9.31 -9.27 -11.49
CA GLY A 39 -8.54 -9.51 -10.27
C GLY A 39 -7.04 -9.66 -10.54
N TRP A 40 -6.66 -10.44 -11.53
CA TRP A 40 -5.27 -10.58 -11.97
C TRP A 40 -4.69 -9.27 -12.47
N GLY A 41 -5.45 -8.48 -13.25
CA GLY A 41 -5.04 -7.16 -13.71
C GLY A 41 -4.72 -6.21 -12.55
N ILE A 42 -5.56 -6.24 -11.49
CA ILE A 42 -5.33 -5.44 -10.28
C ILE A 42 -4.09 -5.90 -9.52
N ILE A 43 -3.83 -7.22 -9.42
CA ILE A 43 -2.61 -7.74 -8.80
C ILE A 43 -1.37 -7.30 -9.61
N MET A 44 -1.40 -7.35 -10.93
CA MET A 44 -0.32 -6.86 -11.76
C MET A 44 -0.08 -5.36 -11.57
N LEU A 45 -1.14 -4.56 -11.49
CA LEU A 45 -1.05 -3.13 -11.18
C LEU A 45 -0.40 -2.90 -9.81
N SER A 46 -0.69 -3.74 -8.82
CA SER A 46 -0.12 -3.63 -7.48
C SER A 46 1.40 -3.77 -7.48
N ALA A 47 1.98 -4.57 -8.38
CA ALA A 47 3.42 -4.75 -8.49
C ALA A 47 4.14 -3.42 -8.78
N ILE A 48 3.54 -2.52 -9.57
CA ILE A 48 4.09 -1.19 -9.84
C ILE A 48 4.24 -0.40 -8.54
N PHE A 49 3.18 -0.36 -7.72
CA PHE A 49 3.16 0.35 -6.43
C PHE A 49 4.02 -0.34 -5.36
N GLY A 50 4.29 -1.63 -5.49
CA GLY A 50 5.16 -2.36 -4.58
C GLY A 50 6.65 -2.17 -4.87
N TRP A 51 7.04 -2.19 -6.15
CA TRP A 51 8.46 -2.15 -6.56
C TRP A 51 9.01 -0.75 -6.77
N LEU A 52 8.26 0.18 -7.39
CA LEU A 52 8.75 1.53 -7.66
C LEU A 52 9.22 2.29 -6.41
N PRO A 53 8.56 2.18 -5.23
CA PRO A 53 9.03 2.81 -4.00
C PRO A 53 10.44 2.40 -3.61
N ILE A 54 10.78 1.11 -3.74
CA ILE A 54 12.11 0.58 -3.38
C ILE A 54 13.20 1.25 -4.22
N PHE A 55 12.98 1.36 -5.53
CA PHE A 55 13.93 2.04 -6.42
C PHE A 55 14.01 3.55 -6.11
N THR A 56 12.87 4.18 -5.83
CA THR A 56 12.82 5.61 -5.52
C THR A 56 13.56 5.92 -4.23
N PHE A 57 13.36 5.14 -3.17
CA PHE A 57 14.09 5.33 -1.91
C PHE A 57 15.59 5.07 -2.07
N ARG A 58 15.98 4.01 -2.76
CA ARG A 58 17.40 3.71 -2.99
C ARG A 58 18.12 4.81 -3.76
N SER A 59 17.44 5.42 -4.75
CA SER A 59 18.06 6.44 -5.60
C SER A 59 18.02 7.86 -5.02
N ARG A 60 17.04 8.18 -4.16
CA ARG A 60 16.76 9.57 -3.72
C ARG A 60 16.73 9.76 -2.21
N GLY A 61 16.61 8.68 -1.42
CA GLY A 61 16.38 8.76 0.02
C GLY A 61 17.62 9.03 0.88
N LYS A 62 18.85 9.00 0.31
CA LYS A 62 20.10 9.06 1.10
C LYS A 62 20.01 8.12 2.30
N VAL A 63 19.84 6.83 2.02
CA VAL A 63 19.65 5.80 3.05
C VAL A 63 20.94 5.64 3.84
N GLU A 64 20.92 5.89 5.14
CA GLU A 64 22.08 5.74 6.04
C GLU A 64 22.01 4.48 6.91
N GLY A 65 20.87 3.78 6.92
CA GLY A 65 20.64 2.59 7.73
C GLY A 65 20.68 1.27 6.97
N LYS A 66 20.37 0.17 7.66
CA LYS A 66 20.23 -1.16 7.08
C LYS A 66 18.95 -1.32 6.27
N SER A 67 17.93 -0.51 6.54
CA SER A 67 16.65 -0.52 5.83
C SER A 67 16.60 0.59 4.79
N TYR A 68 16.08 0.28 3.60
CA TYR A 68 15.85 1.27 2.53
C TYR A 68 14.82 2.36 2.92
N THR A 69 14.09 2.17 4.00
CA THR A 69 13.12 3.14 4.54
C THR A 69 13.74 4.11 5.55
N GLU A 70 14.98 3.89 6.00
CA GLU A 70 15.71 4.78 6.92
C GLU A 70 16.34 5.94 6.14
N THR A 71 15.50 6.80 5.56
CA THR A 71 15.93 7.97 4.80
C THR A 71 16.22 9.15 5.72
N THR A 72 17.26 9.94 5.42
CA THR A 72 17.59 11.18 6.14
C THR A 72 16.92 12.41 5.52
N VAL A 73 16.42 12.28 4.30
CA VAL A 73 15.71 13.33 3.58
C VAL A 73 14.30 12.88 3.20
N LEU A 74 13.37 13.84 3.15
CA LEU A 74 12.03 13.59 2.66
C LEU A 74 12.07 13.25 1.16
N VAL A 75 11.50 12.10 0.79
CA VAL A 75 11.36 11.67 -0.61
C VAL A 75 9.95 12.00 -1.08
N ASP A 76 9.81 13.05 -1.87
CA ASP A 76 8.53 13.55 -2.41
C ASP A 76 8.44 13.49 -3.95
N SER A 77 9.35 12.73 -4.57
CA SER A 77 9.51 12.64 -6.03
C SER A 77 9.35 11.20 -6.55
N GLY A 78 9.28 11.01 -7.87
CA GLY A 78 9.00 9.71 -8.47
C GLY A 78 7.57 9.26 -8.13
N ILE A 79 7.38 8.01 -7.70
CA ILE A 79 6.05 7.50 -7.31
C ILE A 79 5.45 8.28 -6.14
N TYR A 80 6.29 8.86 -5.26
CA TYR A 80 5.88 9.67 -4.12
C TYR A 80 5.37 11.07 -4.50
N SER A 81 5.55 11.52 -5.75
CA SER A 81 4.88 12.73 -6.25
C SER A 81 3.41 12.50 -6.63
N ILE A 82 3.00 11.23 -6.75
CA ILE A 82 1.64 10.82 -7.14
C ILE A 82 0.84 10.37 -5.91
N VAL A 83 1.45 9.54 -5.06
CA VAL A 83 0.79 8.98 -3.88
C VAL A 83 1.79 8.84 -2.73
N ARG A 84 1.36 9.22 -1.50
CA ARG A 84 2.27 9.22 -0.34
C ARG A 84 2.63 7.82 0.17
N HIS A 85 1.69 6.87 0.06
CA HIS A 85 1.84 5.52 0.59
C HIS A 85 1.67 4.45 -0.50
N PRO A 86 2.56 4.40 -1.50
CA PRO A 86 2.41 3.48 -2.63
C PRO A 86 2.48 2.01 -2.21
N GLN A 87 3.31 1.64 -1.21
CA GLN A 87 3.40 0.25 -0.73
C GLN A 87 2.13 -0.21 -0.01
N TYR A 88 1.48 0.67 0.76
CA TYR A 88 0.18 0.36 1.37
C TYR A 88 -0.91 0.25 0.30
N LEU A 89 -0.88 1.09 -0.73
CA LEU A 89 -1.76 0.97 -1.88
C LEU A 89 -1.56 -0.36 -2.61
N ALA A 90 -0.31 -0.80 -2.78
CA ALA A 90 -0.01 -2.12 -3.36
C ALA A 90 -0.67 -3.25 -2.55
N GLY A 91 -0.54 -3.23 -1.22
CA GLY A 91 -1.19 -4.19 -0.33
C GLY A 91 -2.72 -4.20 -0.48
N ILE A 92 -3.34 -3.03 -0.50
CA ILE A 92 -4.79 -2.88 -0.74
C ILE A 92 -5.19 -3.48 -2.10
N LEU A 93 -4.43 -3.22 -3.16
CA LEU A 93 -4.68 -3.75 -4.49
C LEU A 93 -4.54 -5.27 -4.55
N ILE A 94 -3.51 -5.86 -3.91
CA ILE A 94 -3.35 -7.33 -3.82
C ILE A 94 -4.57 -7.96 -3.14
N ASN A 95 -4.98 -7.43 -1.99
CA ASN A 95 -6.15 -7.95 -1.27
C ASN A 95 -7.44 -7.82 -2.09
N SER A 96 -7.59 -6.72 -2.84
CA SER A 96 -8.72 -6.53 -3.77
C SER A 96 -8.70 -7.57 -4.89
N GLY A 97 -7.55 -7.76 -5.51
CA GLY A 97 -7.38 -8.73 -6.60
C GLY A 97 -7.69 -10.15 -6.15
N LEU A 98 -7.17 -10.59 -4.98
CA LEU A 98 -7.48 -11.90 -4.41
C LEU A 98 -8.98 -12.06 -4.12
N SER A 99 -9.63 -11.02 -3.63
CA SER A 99 -11.08 -11.03 -3.38
C SER A 99 -11.89 -11.20 -4.68
N LEU A 100 -11.46 -10.57 -5.78
CA LEU A 100 -12.10 -10.70 -7.08
C LEU A 100 -11.83 -12.07 -7.71
N ILE A 101 -10.61 -12.59 -7.62
CA ILE A 101 -10.25 -13.89 -8.17
C ILE A 101 -11.06 -15.02 -7.54
N THR A 102 -11.31 -14.95 -6.23
CA THR A 102 -12.01 -16.01 -5.51
C THR A 102 -13.51 -15.77 -5.40
N THR A 103 -13.97 -14.51 -5.42
CA THR A 103 -15.37 -14.11 -5.20
C THR A 103 -16.01 -14.72 -3.95
N HIS A 104 -15.20 -15.17 -2.98
CA HIS A 104 -15.66 -15.85 -1.78
C HIS A 104 -15.72 -14.90 -0.59
N TRP A 105 -16.82 -14.90 0.16
CA TRP A 105 -17.08 -13.93 1.23
C TRP A 105 -16.03 -13.91 2.33
N ILE A 106 -15.42 -15.07 2.69
CA ILE A 106 -14.32 -15.14 3.67
C ILE A 106 -13.11 -14.37 3.18
N VAL A 107 -12.73 -14.52 1.91
CA VAL A 107 -11.58 -13.83 1.30
C VAL A 107 -11.83 -12.33 1.25
N ILE A 108 -13.06 -11.93 0.90
CA ILE A 108 -13.49 -10.53 0.89
C ILE A 108 -13.42 -9.93 2.30
N LEU A 109 -13.93 -10.64 3.31
CA LEU A 109 -13.90 -10.19 4.70
C LEU A 109 -12.47 -9.98 5.21
N LEU A 110 -11.57 -10.94 4.97
CA LEU A 110 -10.15 -10.82 5.33
C LEU A 110 -9.48 -9.65 4.60
N GLY A 111 -9.83 -9.42 3.34
CA GLY A 111 -9.39 -8.28 2.56
C GLY A 111 -9.82 -6.95 3.17
N ILE A 112 -11.09 -6.81 3.56
CA ILE A 112 -11.63 -5.60 4.20
C ILE A 112 -10.92 -5.32 5.54
N ILE A 113 -10.68 -6.36 6.35
CA ILE A 113 -9.92 -6.23 7.61
C ILE A 113 -8.50 -5.73 7.32
N SER A 114 -7.82 -6.33 6.35
CA SER A 114 -6.48 -5.92 5.94
C SER A 114 -6.45 -4.46 5.44
N TRP A 115 -7.46 -4.01 4.68
CA TRP A 115 -7.59 -2.61 4.25
C TRP A 115 -7.67 -1.66 5.44
N GLY A 116 -8.49 -1.98 6.44
CA GLY A 116 -8.60 -1.18 7.66
C GLY A 116 -7.24 -1.01 8.35
N ILE A 117 -6.46 -2.10 8.44
CA ILE A 117 -5.13 -2.08 9.04
C ILE A 117 -4.15 -1.25 8.19
N TYR A 118 -4.14 -1.41 6.85
CA TYR A 118 -3.30 -0.59 5.97
C TYR A 118 -3.60 0.90 6.12
N ILE A 119 -4.88 1.28 6.09
CA ILE A 119 -5.30 2.68 6.27
C ILE A 119 -4.86 3.21 7.64
N GLN A 120 -5.09 2.45 8.71
CA GLN A 120 -4.66 2.83 10.06
C GLN A 120 -3.14 3.03 10.16
N ASN A 121 -2.36 2.17 9.51
CA ASN A 121 -0.90 2.28 9.49
C ASN A 121 -0.44 3.56 8.78
N THR A 122 -1.12 4.01 7.72
CA THR A 122 -0.75 5.27 7.05
C THR A 122 -0.85 6.47 7.99
N PHE A 123 -1.84 6.52 8.88
CA PHE A 123 -1.96 7.60 9.87
C PHE A 123 -0.79 7.58 10.84
N SER A 124 -0.47 6.42 11.41
CA SER A 124 0.65 6.28 12.36
C SER A 124 2.00 6.61 11.73
N GLU A 125 2.19 6.29 10.45
CA GLU A 125 3.42 6.63 9.72
C GLU A 125 3.49 8.12 9.41
N GLU A 126 2.37 8.76 9.04
CA GLU A 126 2.32 10.20 8.81
C GLU A 126 2.62 11.00 10.07
N ASP A 127 2.14 10.57 11.23
CA ASP A 127 2.47 11.21 12.52
C ASP A 127 3.99 11.17 12.77
N ASN A 128 4.64 10.02 12.54
CA ASN A 128 6.09 9.89 12.66
C ASN A 128 6.85 10.75 11.61
N CYS A 129 6.30 10.86 10.40
CA CYS A 129 6.91 11.69 9.36
C CYS A 129 6.78 13.19 9.67
N VAL A 130 5.66 13.62 10.24
CA VAL A 130 5.49 15.01 10.72
C VAL A 130 6.47 15.31 11.85
N GLU A 131 6.67 14.38 12.80
CA GLU A 131 7.65 14.54 13.87
C GLU A 131 9.07 14.64 13.31
N LYS A 132 9.40 13.88 12.28
CA LYS A 132 10.75 13.81 11.69
C LYS A 132 11.08 14.97 10.76
N PHE A 133 10.15 15.37 9.90
CA PHE A 133 10.37 16.32 8.79
C PHE A 133 9.63 17.66 8.94
N GLY A 134 8.76 17.79 9.95
CA GLY A 134 8.05 19.03 10.27
C GLY A 134 7.23 19.61 9.12
N ASP A 135 7.37 20.92 8.93
CA ASP A 135 6.62 21.70 7.93
C ASP A 135 6.82 21.19 6.49
N SER A 136 8.00 20.61 6.20
CA SER A 136 8.27 20.04 4.88
C SER A 136 7.33 18.89 4.57
N TYR A 137 7.03 18.04 5.57
CA TYR A 137 6.07 16.95 5.39
C TYR A 137 4.63 17.46 5.32
N CYS A 138 4.27 18.48 6.11
CA CYS A 138 2.95 19.12 6.04
C CYS A 138 2.68 19.71 4.64
N ALA A 139 3.66 20.40 4.06
CA ALA A 139 3.58 20.92 2.70
C ALA A 139 3.46 19.81 1.65
N TYR A 140 4.13 18.68 1.86
CA TYR A 140 4.00 17.50 1.01
C TYR A 140 2.61 16.86 1.11
N GLN A 141 2.04 16.74 2.33
CA GLN A 141 0.67 16.23 2.54
C GLN A 141 -0.39 17.05 1.81
N ALA A 142 -0.23 18.37 1.78
CA ALA A 142 -1.17 19.27 1.08
C ALA A 142 -1.18 19.04 -0.44
N ARG A 143 -0.04 18.67 -1.02
CA ARG A 143 0.14 18.50 -2.47
C ARG A 143 -0.21 17.12 -2.99
N VAL A 144 0.13 16.06 -2.23
CA VAL A 144 0.06 14.68 -2.70
C VAL A 144 -0.99 13.90 -1.88
N PRO A 145 -1.93 13.19 -2.51
CA PRO A 145 -2.93 12.41 -1.81
C PRO A 145 -2.31 11.17 -1.12
N ARG A 146 -2.95 10.71 -0.03
CA ARG A 146 -2.48 9.57 0.77
C ARG A 146 -2.42 8.27 -0.02
N LEU A 147 -3.56 7.84 -0.59
CA LEU A 147 -3.72 6.55 -1.28
C LEU A 147 -4.43 6.69 -2.65
N ASN A 148 -5.01 7.86 -2.95
CA ASN A 148 -5.74 8.07 -4.20
C ASN A 148 -4.77 8.43 -5.33
N PHE A 149 -4.24 7.41 -6.02
CA PHE A 149 -3.28 7.61 -7.12
C PHE A 149 -3.89 8.34 -8.32
N ALA A 150 -5.19 8.15 -8.61
CA ALA A 150 -5.85 8.82 -9.73
C ALA A 150 -5.89 10.34 -9.50
N LEU A 151 -6.30 10.77 -8.29
CA LEU A 151 -6.25 12.16 -7.90
C LEU A 151 -4.82 12.72 -7.93
N GLY A 152 -3.85 11.90 -7.49
CA GLY A 152 -2.43 12.29 -7.51
C GLY A 152 -1.89 12.50 -8.92
N LEU A 153 -2.28 11.64 -9.85
CA LEU A 153 -1.91 11.77 -11.26
C LEU A 153 -2.53 13.02 -11.88
N ILE A 154 -3.83 13.26 -11.63
CA ILE A 154 -4.50 14.49 -12.09
C ILE A 154 -3.79 15.73 -11.56
N ARG A 155 -3.49 15.79 -10.25
CA ARG A 155 -2.77 16.90 -9.64
C ARG A 155 -1.35 17.09 -10.17
N LEU A 156 -0.66 16.01 -10.55
CA LEU A 156 0.67 16.07 -11.14
C LEU A 156 0.63 16.67 -12.56
N LEU A 157 -0.37 16.28 -13.35
CA LEU A 157 -0.55 16.75 -14.74
C LEU A 157 -1.08 18.18 -14.83
N SER A 158 -1.69 18.71 -13.76
CA SER A 158 -2.22 20.08 -13.70
C SER A 158 -1.24 21.13 -13.14
N ARG A 159 -0.01 20.72 -12.83
CA ARG A 159 1.09 21.61 -12.38
C ARG A 159 1.92 22.10 -13.55
#